data_2f8504b955231ac368a7b8b3bb8776d9
#
_entry.id   2f8504b955231ac368a7b8b3bb8776d9
#
_cell.length_a   1.000
_cell.length_b   1.000
_cell.length_c   1.000
_cell.angle_alpha   90.00
_cell.angle_beta   90.00
_cell.angle_gamma   90.00
#
_symmetry.space_group_name_H-M   'P 1'
#
loop_
_entity.id
_entity.type
_entity.pdbx_description
1 polymer ?
#
loop_
_entity_poly.entity_id
_entity_poly.type
_entity_poly.pdbx_seq_one_letter_code
_entity_poly.pdbx_strand_id
1 'polypeptide(L)'
;MNKVVYTAIFGGYDDVVEPTYRPDGWDFVCFTDTDLVSEFWEIRNVLPLYEDSTRNARRYKVLPHRWFPNHEISCWIDGNAQVRGDINELLDYVQNVDFATFDHNQCYLDPRNCVYEEANVIISAGNRNTQNRPNEVPFDNPYYHYQDNPNLILKQMKRYQSENYPSQNGLLSSMVLLRRHSEEKCQQTMEDWWTEIKYGSKRDQLSFNYSAWKNNFEFNYLEGDVRNNKHFLHMGRHKKKRVRQ
;
A
#
# COMPACT_ATOMS: atom_id res chain seq x y z
N MET A 1 -19.62 -7.61 -14.52
CA MET A 1 -18.27 -7.39 -13.93
C MET A 1 -18.45 -6.86 -12.52
N ASN A 2 -18.13 -7.69 -11.53
CA ASN A 2 -18.23 -7.31 -10.12
C ASN A 2 -16.96 -6.59 -9.69
N LYS A 3 -17.11 -5.44 -9.05
CA LYS A 3 -15.98 -4.56 -8.68
C LYS A 3 -16.02 -4.24 -7.20
N VAL A 4 -14.87 -4.17 -6.54
CA VAL A 4 -14.75 -3.84 -5.12
C VAL A 4 -13.72 -2.77 -4.86
N VAL A 5 -14.08 -1.71 -4.13
CA VAL A 5 -13.16 -0.82 -3.42
C VAL A 5 -12.94 -1.42 -2.04
N TYR A 6 -11.70 -1.51 -1.62
CA TYR A 6 -11.44 -2.06 -0.30
C TYR A 6 -10.25 -1.42 0.39
N THR A 7 -10.27 -1.53 1.70
CA THR A 7 -9.21 -1.08 2.60
C THR A 7 -9.04 -2.04 3.77
N ALA A 8 -8.00 -1.86 4.58
CA ALA A 8 -7.80 -2.62 5.80
C ALA A 8 -7.17 -1.76 6.89
N ILE A 9 -7.79 -1.72 8.07
CA ILE A 9 -7.39 -0.91 9.21
C ILE A 9 -7.22 -1.83 10.42
N PHE A 10 -5.97 -2.01 10.87
CA PHE A 10 -5.61 -2.88 11.98
C PHE A 10 -5.01 -2.09 13.14
N GLY A 11 -5.21 -2.60 14.37
CA GLY A 11 -4.66 -2.01 15.60
C GLY A 11 -5.28 -0.65 15.94
N GLY A 12 -6.46 -0.35 15.44
CA GLY A 12 -7.15 0.93 15.64
C GLY A 12 -6.33 2.12 15.16
N TYR A 13 -5.61 1.96 14.05
CA TYR A 13 -4.69 2.98 13.52
C TYR A 13 -5.40 4.21 12.96
N ASP A 14 -6.55 4.00 12.32
CA ASP A 14 -7.44 5.02 11.77
C ASP A 14 -8.91 4.64 11.98
N ASP A 15 -9.81 5.58 11.76
CA ASP A 15 -11.20 5.27 11.44
C ASP A 15 -11.31 5.12 9.91
N VAL A 16 -12.36 4.43 9.47
CA VAL A 16 -12.66 4.35 8.05
C VAL A 16 -13.10 5.72 7.52
N VAL A 17 -12.58 6.12 6.37
CA VAL A 17 -12.95 7.39 5.72
C VAL A 17 -14.15 7.13 4.80
N GLU A 18 -15.26 7.82 5.06
CA GLU A 18 -16.44 7.73 4.21
C GLU A 18 -16.17 8.38 2.85
N PRO A 19 -16.55 7.75 1.73
CA PRO A 19 -16.42 8.35 0.42
C PRO A 19 -17.43 9.51 0.26
N THR A 20 -17.05 10.53 -0.50
CA THR A 20 -17.97 11.60 -0.89
C THR A 20 -18.64 11.35 -2.25
N TYR A 21 -18.18 10.34 -2.97
CA TYR A 21 -18.76 9.86 -4.21
C TYR A 21 -18.82 8.33 -4.20
N ARG A 22 -19.99 7.78 -4.55
CA ARG A 22 -20.20 6.34 -4.70
C ARG A 22 -20.29 5.98 -6.18
N PRO A 23 -19.22 5.43 -6.77
CA PRO A 23 -19.27 5.01 -8.16
C PRO A 23 -20.19 3.79 -8.32
N ASP A 24 -20.96 3.78 -9.39
CA ASP A 24 -21.91 2.71 -9.65
C ASP A 24 -21.23 1.36 -9.91
N GLY A 25 -21.79 0.32 -9.32
CA GLY A 25 -21.34 -1.05 -9.52
C GLY A 25 -20.07 -1.43 -8.75
N TRP A 26 -19.73 -0.70 -7.68
CA TRP A 26 -18.65 -1.01 -6.77
C TRP A 26 -19.18 -1.35 -5.37
N ASP A 27 -18.75 -2.49 -4.84
CA ASP A 27 -18.87 -2.79 -3.42
C ASP A 27 -17.77 -2.08 -2.64
N PHE A 28 -18.03 -1.75 -1.37
CA PHE A 28 -17.05 -1.10 -0.49
C PHE A 28 -16.83 -1.97 0.75
N VAL A 29 -15.60 -2.45 0.96
CA VAL A 29 -15.27 -3.39 2.03
C VAL A 29 -14.07 -2.91 2.84
N CYS A 30 -14.23 -2.86 4.17
CA CYS A 30 -13.14 -2.57 5.10
C CYS A 30 -12.87 -3.77 6.01
N PHE A 31 -11.64 -4.30 5.97
CA PHE A 31 -11.17 -5.31 6.92
C PHE A 31 -10.59 -4.65 8.16
N THR A 32 -10.94 -5.17 9.35
CA THR A 32 -10.44 -4.61 10.61
C THR A 32 -10.38 -5.67 11.71
N ASP A 33 -9.57 -5.42 12.73
CA ASP A 33 -9.50 -6.18 13.99
C ASP A 33 -10.14 -5.42 15.17
N THR A 34 -10.85 -4.33 14.89
CA THR A 34 -11.49 -3.45 15.90
C THR A 34 -12.95 -3.17 15.54
N ASP A 35 -13.70 -2.65 16.50
CA ASP A 35 -15.11 -2.29 16.32
C ASP A 35 -15.25 -0.97 15.54
N LEU A 36 -15.04 -1.03 14.22
CA LEU A 36 -15.32 0.09 13.33
C LEU A 36 -16.80 0.08 12.94
N VAL A 37 -17.36 1.27 12.78
CA VAL A 37 -18.73 1.48 12.29
C VAL A 37 -18.68 2.40 11.07
N SER A 38 -19.45 2.08 10.06
CA SER A 38 -19.62 2.87 8.85
C SER A 38 -21.05 2.71 8.33
N GLU A 39 -21.60 3.78 7.78
CA GLU A 39 -22.87 3.73 7.06
C GLU A 39 -22.69 3.27 5.60
N PHE A 40 -21.47 3.27 5.12
CA PHE A 40 -21.15 3.11 3.70
C PHE A 40 -20.33 1.84 3.41
N TRP A 41 -19.35 1.53 4.28
CA TRP A 41 -18.49 0.38 4.13
C TRP A 41 -19.08 -0.86 4.77
N GLU A 42 -19.04 -1.97 4.07
CA GLU A 42 -19.19 -3.29 4.69
C GLU A 42 -17.97 -3.55 5.58
N ILE A 43 -18.18 -3.56 6.90
CA ILE A 43 -17.11 -3.83 7.86
C ILE A 43 -16.97 -5.33 8.04
N ARG A 44 -15.79 -5.87 7.72
CA ARG A 44 -15.43 -7.28 7.92
C ARG A 44 -14.45 -7.41 9.06
N ASN A 45 -14.93 -7.84 10.23
CA ASN A 45 -14.11 -8.12 11.39
C ASN A 45 -13.31 -9.40 11.16
N VAL A 46 -11.98 -9.32 11.31
CA VAL A 46 -11.04 -10.41 11.06
C VAL A 46 -9.98 -10.48 12.15
N LEU A 47 -9.50 -11.69 12.44
CA LEU A 47 -8.42 -11.86 13.41
C LEU A 47 -7.08 -11.46 12.78
N PRO A 48 -6.23 -10.70 13.50
CA PRO A 48 -4.88 -10.41 13.06
C PRO A 48 -4.03 -11.68 13.03
N LEU A 49 -3.24 -11.86 11.97
CA LEU A 49 -2.33 -13.01 11.82
C LEU A 49 -0.92 -12.70 12.32
N TYR A 50 -0.56 -11.42 12.32
CA TYR A 50 0.76 -10.91 12.70
C TYR A 50 0.62 -9.94 13.87
N GLU A 51 1.61 -9.88 14.73
CA GLU A 51 1.70 -8.83 15.77
C GLU A 51 1.81 -7.42 15.16
N ASP A 52 2.46 -7.31 13.99
CA ASP A 52 2.59 -6.06 13.25
C ASP A 52 1.31 -5.74 12.47
N SER A 53 0.55 -4.75 12.95
CA SER A 53 -0.69 -4.25 12.30
C SER A 53 -0.46 -3.84 10.84
N THR A 54 0.73 -3.32 10.50
CA THR A 54 1.08 -2.96 9.13
C THR A 54 1.12 -4.20 8.23
N ARG A 55 1.74 -5.30 8.68
CA ARG A 55 1.77 -6.55 7.89
C ARG A 55 0.38 -7.15 7.73
N ASN A 56 -0.47 -7.07 8.76
CA ASN A 56 -1.86 -7.49 8.63
C ASN A 56 -2.57 -6.69 7.52
N ALA A 57 -2.51 -5.37 7.56
CA ALA A 57 -3.11 -4.53 6.51
C ALA A 57 -2.53 -4.82 5.11
N ARG A 58 -1.20 -4.97 4.99
CA ARG A 58 -0.54 -5.27 3.71
C ARG A 58 -0.95 -6.62 3.12
N ARG A 59 -1.21 -7.62 3.95
CA ARG A 59 -1.72 -8.93 3.48
C ARG A 59 -3.05 -8.78 2.76
N TYR A 60 -3.97 -7.98 3.30
CA TYR A 60 -5.24 -7.68 2.63
C TYR A 60 -5.03 -6.82 1.38
N LYS A 61 -4.19 -5.80 1.49
CA LYS A 61 -3.85 -4.90 0.38
C LYS A 61 -3.36 -5.63 -0.85
N VAL A 62 -2.43 -6.57 -0.66
CA VAL A 62 -1.68 -7.16 -1.77
C VAL A 62 -2.37 -8.38 -2.37
N LEU A 63 -3.18 -9.11 -1.60
CA LEU A 63 -3.76 -10.39 -2.01
C LEU A 63 -5.29 -10.37 -2.23
N PRO A 64 -5.87 -9.45 -3.03
CA PRO A 64 -7.32 -9.35 -3.20
C PRO A 64 -7.96 -10.63 -3.74
N HIS A 65 -7.27 -11.39 -4.58
CA HIS A 65 -7.75 -12.66 -5.13
C HIS A 65 -8.11 -13.68 -4.05
N ARG A 66 -7.52 -13.59 -2.86
CA ARG A 66 -7.83 -14.45 -1.72
C ARG A 66 -9.10 -14.04 -0.96
N TRP A 67 -9.51 -12.78 -1.07
CA TRP A 67 -10.59 -12.19 -0.29
C TRP A 67 -11.85 -11.93 -1.10
N PHE A 68 -11.70 -11.79 -2.41
CA PHE A 68 -12.75 -11.39 -3.35
C PHE A 68 -12.84 -12.35 -4.54
N PRO A 69 -13.06 -13.66 -4.33
CA PRO A 69 -13.05 -14.65 -5.42
C PRO A 69 -14.19 -14.43 -6.45
N ASN A 70 -15.22 -13.67 -6.08
CA ASN A 70 -16.38 -13.38 -6.93
C ASN A 70 -16.32 -12.00 -7.58
N HIS A 71 -15.22 -11.23 -7.38
CA HIS A 71 -15.02 -9.94 -8.01
C HIS A 71 -13.90 -10.08 -9.05
N GLU A 72 -14.06 -9.40 -10.17
CA GLU A 72 -13.09 -9.40 -11.26
C GLU A 72 -12.07 -8.26 -11.11
N ILE A 73 -12.54 -7.12 -10.58
CA ILE A 73 -11.73 -5.91 -10.39
C ILE A 73 -11.72 -5.50 -8.92
N SER A 74 -10.55 -5.13 -8.44
CA SER A 74 -10.38 -4.55 -7.11
C SER A 74 -9.64 -3.23 -7.18
N CYS A 75 -10.09 -2.27 -6.37
CA CYS A 75 -9.42 -1.01 -6.12
C CYS A 75 -9.08 -0.92 -4.62
N TRP A 76 -7.80 -1.12 -4.28
CA TRP A 76 -7.32 -0.81 -2.95
C TRP A 76 -7.17 0.69 -2.77
N ILE A 77 -7.58 1.19 -1.61
CA ILE A 77 -7.21 2.52 -1.12
C ILE A 77 -6.66 2.41 0.30
N ASP A 78 -5.63 3.21 0.64
CA ASP A 78 -5.15 3.29 2.03
C ASP A 78 -6.25 3.87 2.93
N GLY A 79 -6.31 3.47 4.21
CA GLY A 79 -7.40 3.81 5.14
C GLY A 79 -7.63 5.31 5.37
N ASN A 80 -6.64 6.16 5.02
CA ASN A 80 -6.74 7.62 5.08
C ASN A 80 -6.92 8.27 3.68
N ALA A 81 -7.32 7.49 2.69
CA ALA A 81 -7.70 7.99 1.37
C ALA A 81 -9.22 7.99 1.22
N GLN A 82 -9.76 9.01 0.56
CA GLN A 82 -11.17 9.18 0.29
C GLN A 82 -11.45 9.04 -1.21
N VAL A 83 -12.46 8.25 -1.57
CA VAL A 83 -13.02 8.28 -2.93
C VAL A 83 -13.93 9.49 -3.05
N ARG A 84 -13.66 10.37 -4.03
CA ARG A 84 -14.40 11.62 -4.25
C ARG A 84 -14.90 11.84 -5.68
N GLY A 85 -14.58 10.93 -6.58
CA GLY A 85 -15.00 10.99 -7.98
C GLY A 85 -15.23 9.62 -8.58
N ASP A 86 -15.69 9.56 -9.82
CA ASP A 86 -16.03 8.33 -10.50
C ASP A 86 -14.77 7.54 -10.91
N ILE A 87 -14.48 6.48 -10.16
CA ILE A 87 -13.34 5.58 -10.44
C ILE A 87 -13.61 4.65 -11.63
N ASN A 88 -14.82 4.59 -12.18
CA ASN A 88 -15.06 3.86 -13.43
C ASN A 88 -14.25 4.45 -14.59
N GLU A 89 -13.93 5.75 -14.56
CA GLU A 89 -13.05 6.40 -15.54
C GLU A 89 -11.62 5.86 -15.54
N LEU A 90 -11.21 5.14 -14.47
CA LEU A 90 -9.88 4.55 -14.37
C LEU A 90 -9.81 3.13 -14.95
N LEU A 91 -10.94 2.54 -15.33
CA LEU A 91 -10.99 1.16 -15.84
C LEU A 91 -10.22 0.98 -17.16
N ASP A 92 -10.10 2.04 -17.95
CA ASP A 92 -9.33 2.01 -19.19
C ASP A 92 -7.84 1.71 -18.97
N TYR A 93 -7.30 2.07 -17.80
CA TYR A 93 -5.91 1.77 -17.45
C TYR A 93 -5.63 0.28 -17.21
N VAL A 94 -6.67 -0.54 -17.04
CA VAL A 94 -6.55 -1.99 -16.84
C VAL A 94 -7.23 -2.81 -17.94
N GLN A 95 -7.44 -2.23 -19.13
CA GLN A 95 -8.01 -2.96 -20.28
C GLN A 95 -6.99 -3.88 -20.93
N ASN A 96 -5.74 -3.43 -21.08
CA ASN A 96 -4.67 -4.14 -21.78
C ASN A 96 -3.59 -4.71 -20.83
N VAL A 97 -3.62 -4.31 -19.57
CA VAL A 97 -2.77 -4.81 -18.48
C VAL A 97 -3.64 -5.07 -17.24
N ASP A 98 -3.13 -5.86 -16.30
CA ASP A 98 -3.95 -6.30 -15.16
C ASP A 98 -3.77 -5.45 -13.90
N PHE A 99 -2.96 -4.39 -13.98
CA PHE A 99 -2.64 -3.56 -12.82
C PHE A 99 -2.39 -2.10 -13.23
N ALA A 100 -2.93 -1.17 -12.43
CA ALA A 100 -2.61 0.24 -12.53
C ALA A 100 -2.47 0.87 -11.14
N THR A 101 -1.55 1.82 -11.00
CA THR A 101 -1.27 2.56 -9.76
C THR A 101 -0.68 3.91 -10.09
N PHE A 102 -0.51 4.78 -9.09
CA PHE A 102 0.16 6.06 -9.29
C PHE A 102 1.68 5.93 -9.29
N ASP A 103 2.33 6.75 -10.11
CA ASP A 103 3.78 6.89 -10.13
C ASP A 103 4.25 7.80 -8.99
N HIS A 104 5.18 7.33 -8.16
CA HIS A 104 5.76 8.16 -7.11
C HIS A 104 6.56 9.34 -7.67
N ASN A 105 7.05 9.23 -8.91
CA ASN A 105 7.74 10.31 -9.59
C ASN A 105 6.82 11.50 -9.95
N GLN A 106 5.49 11.31 -9.94
CA GLN A 106 4.51 12.36 -10.12
C GLN A 106 4.06 13.02 -8.79
N CYS A 107 4.60 12.59 -7.66
CA CYS A 107 4.30 13.20 -6.37
C CYS A 107 4.91 14.61 -6.28
N TYR A 108 4.08 15.61 -6.03
CA TYR A 108 4.49 17.01 -5.98
C TYR A 108 5.54 17.33 -4.92
N LEU A 109 5.48 16.67 -3.75
CA LEU A 109 6.32 17.04 -2.61
C LEU A 109 7.67 16.31 -2.59
N ASP A 110 7.78 15.13 -3.17
CA ASP A 110 8.95 14.28 -3.00
C ASP A 110 9.02 13.21 -4.10
N PRO A 111 9.23 13.61 -5.37
CA PRO A 111 9.25 12.70 -6.51
C PRO A 111 10.48 11.77 -6.44
N ARG A 112 10.27 10.49 -6.68
CA ARG A 112 11.31 9.46 -6.78
C ARG A 112 10.92 8.38 -7.79
N ASN A 113 11.93 7.83 -8.43
CA ASN A 113 11.79 6.79 -9.45
C ASN A 113 12.66 5.56 -9.18
N CYS A 114 13.08 5.36 -7.93
CA CYS A 114 14.05 4.33 -7.60
C CYS A 114 13.80 3.75 -6.20
N VAL A 115 13.69 2.43 -6.11
CA VAL A 115 13.50 1.74 -4.80
C VAL A 115 14.71 1.93 -3.88
N TYR A 116 15.91 2.05 -4.43
CA TYR A 116 17.14 2.27 -3.65
C TYR A 116 17.17 3.67 -3.03
N GLU A 117 16.70 4.68 -3.76
CA GLU A 117 16.54 6.05 -3.23
C GLU A 117 15.49 6.10 -2.15
N GLU A 118 14.32 5.47 -2.37
CA GLU A 118 13.27 5.38 -1.36
C GLU A 118 13.78 4.69 -0.10
N ALA A 119 14.51 3.59 -0.21
CA ALA A 119 15.12 2.89 0.92
C ALA A 119 16.04 3.82 1.73
N ASN A 120 16.88 4.60 1.06
CA ASN A 120 17.78 5.57 1.71
C ASN A 120 17.00 6.68 2.42
N VAL A 121 15.92 7.18 1.82
CA VAL A 121 15.06 8.22 2.42
C VAL A 121 14.37 7.69 3.68
N ILE A 122 13.83 6.47 3.65
CA ILE A 122 13.18 5.84 4.80
C ILE A 122 14.16 5.67 5.97
N ILE A 123 15.37 5.18 5.71
CA ILE A 123 16.41 4.99 6.72
C ILE A 123 16.86 6.35 7.29
N SER A 124 17.10 7.33 6.44
CA SER A 124 17.54 8.68 6.85
C SER A 124 16.46 9.44 7.62
N ALA A 125 15.17 9.23 7.29
CA ALA A 125 14.05 9.82 8.03
C ALA A 125 13.93 9.24 9.45
N GLY A 126 14.22 7.94 9.63
CA GLY A 126 14.32 7.31 10.95
C GLY A 126 15.35 8.00 11.84
N ASN A 127 16.58 8.20 11.34
CA ASN A 127 17.63 8.88 12.07
C ASN A 127 17.26 10.31 12.48
N ARG A 128 16.57 11.05 11.63
CA ARG A 128 16.10 12.43 11.95
C ARG A 128 15.04 12.43 13.04
N ASN A 129 14.14 11.45 13.04
CA ASN A 129 13.11 11.33 14.06
C ASN A 129 13.71 11.02 15.44
N THR A 130 14.84 10.31 15.52
CA THR A 130 15.58 10.03 16.76
C THR A 130 16.10 11.30 17.40
N GLN A 131 16.64 12.20 16.61
CA GLN A 131 17.22 13.45 17.09
C GLN A 131 16.16 14.41 17.69
N ASN A 132 14.94 14.38 17.16
CA ASN A 132 13.86 15.30 17.54
C ASN A 132 12.99 14.80 18.71
N ARG A 133 13.13 13.54 19.17
CA ARG A 133 12.29 12.94 20.23
C ARG A 133 13.05 11.95 21.12
N PRO A 134 14.15 12.37 21.78
CA PRO A 134 15.00 11.45 22.54
C PRO A 134 14.33 10.81 23.75
N ASN A 135 13.28 11.44 24.33
CA ASN A 135 12.68 11.03 25.59
C ASN A 135 11.43 10.14 25.45
N GLU A 136 11.02 9.80 24.24
CA GLU A 136 9.77 9.07 23.98
C GLU A 136 10.00 7.63 23.52
N VAL A 137 11.20 7.09 23.64
CA VAL A 137 11.59 5.81 23.05
C VAL A 137 11.69 4.71 24.10
N PRO A 138 11.03 3.56 23.92
CA PRO A 138 11.33 2.40 24.71
C PRO A 138 12.80 2.01 24.51
N PHE A 139 13.52 1.89 25.62
CA PHE A 139 14.97 1.65 25.67
C PHE A 139 15.40 0.31 25.06
N ASP A 140 14.46 -0.58 24.86
CA ASP A 140 14.63 -1.98 24.45
C ASP A 140 14.44 -2.26 22.96
N ASN A 141 13.96 -1.28 22.17
CA ASN A 141 13.79 -1.43 20.73
C ASN A 141 14.67 -0.47 19.94
N PRO A 142 15.86 -0.89 19.49
CA PRO A 142 16.80 -0.03 18.76
C PRO A 142 16.27 0.49 17.42
N TYR A 143 15.18 -0.09 16.89
CA TYR A 143 14.57 0.32 15.62
C TYR A 143 13.27 1.09 15.75
N TYR A 144 12.92 1.48 16.96
CA TYR A 144 11.64 2.14 17.25
C TYR A 144 11.41 3.43 16.44
N HIS A 145 12.48 4.15 16.12
CA HIS A 145 12.42 5.41 15.35
C HIS A 145 12.23 5.23 13.87
N TYR A 146 12.56 4.09 13.35
CA TYR A 146 12.47 3.80 11.94
C TYR A 146 11.04 3.37 11.57
N GLN A 147 10.64 3.70 10.35
CA GLN A 147 9.37 3.19 9.80
C GLN A 147 9.40 1.67 9.64
N ASP A 148 10.60 1.10 9.50
CA ASP A 148 10.88 -0.33 9.51
C ASP A 148 12.33 -0.58 9.91
N ASN A 149 12.71 -1.83 10.10
CA ASN A 149 14.07 -2.24 10.46
C ASN A 149 15.07 -1.88 9.34
N PRO A 150 16.04 -0.96 9.59
CA PRO A 150 16.98 -0.51 8.56
C PRO A 150 17.89 -1.61 8.05
N ASN A 151 18.27 -2.57 8.91
CA ASN A 151 19.13 -3.69 8.50
C ASN A 151 18.40 -4.64 7.56
N LEU A 152 17.09 -4.81 7.76
CA LEU A 152 16.24 -5.62 6.89
C LEU A 152 16.09 -4.96 5.52
N ILE A 153 15.87 -3.63 5.51
CA ILE A 153 15.80 -2.84 4.26
C ILE A 153 17.13 -2.96 3.50
N LEU A 154 18.27 -2.74 4.18
CA LEU A 154 19.60 -2.82 3.55
C LEU A 154 19.88 -4.22 2.98
N LYS A 155 19.52 -5.28 3.72
CA LYS A 155 19.67 -6.67 3.25
C LYS A 155 18.83 -6.92 1.99
N GLN A 156 17.60 -6.42 1.96
CA GLN A 156 16.70 -6.55 0.82
C GLN A 156 17.25 -5.82 -0.40
N MET A 157 17.71 -4.58 -0.25
CA MET A 157 18.30 -3.80 -1.34
C MET A 157 19.58 -4.43 -1.89
N LYS A 158 20.47 -4.97 -1.02
CA LYS A 158 21.66 -5.71 -1.46
C LYS A 158 21.32 -6.95 -2.27
N ARG A 159 20.27 -7.68 -1.88
CA ARG A 159 19.79 -8.83 -2.66
C ARG A 159 19.31 -8.41 -4.04
N TYR A 160 18.50 -7.35 -4.15
CA TYR A 160 18.04 -6.82 -5.44
C TYR A 160 19.22 -6.45 -6.35
N GLN A 161 20.24 -5.79 -5.80
CA GLN A 161 21.48 -5.48 -6.55
C GLN A 161 22.20 -6.75 -7.02
N SER A 162 22.29 -7.78 -6.16
CA SER A 162 22.94 -9.04 -6.53
C SER A 162 22.19 -9.84 -7.60
N GLU A 163 20.88 -9.60 -7.72
CA GLU A 163 20.01 -10.16 -8.75
C GLU A 163 19.95 -9.28 -10.02
N ASN A 164 20.76 -8.21 -10.08
CA ASN A 164 20.85 -7.24 -11.18
C ASN A 164 19.54 -6.45 -11.41
N TYR A 165 18.72 -6.23 -10.36
CA TYR A 165 17.58 -5.34 -10.49
C TYR A 165 18.07 -3.90 -10.73
N PRO A 166 17.66 -3.24 -11.83
CA PRO A 166 18.22 -1.96 -12.22
C PRO A 166 17.79 -0.83 -11.27
N SER A 167 18.66 0.17 -11.10
CA SER A 167 18.27 1.46 -10.52
C SER A 167 17.36 2.22 -11.48
N GLN A 168 16.59 3.19 -10.98
CA GLN A 168 15.68 4.05 -11.76
C GLN A 168 14.63 3.23 -12.56
N ASN A 169 14.21 2.08 -12.05
CA ASN A 169 13.24 1.19 -12.69
C ASN A 169 11.80 1.40 -12.18
N GLY A 170 11.44 2.64 -11.90
CA GLY A 170 10.13 3.00 -11.38
C GLY A 170 9.99 2.87 -9.86
N LEU A 171 9.04 3.60 -9.32
CA LEU A 171 8.59 3.50 -7.94
C LEU A 171 7.09 3.81 -7.88
N LEU A 172 6.29 2.84 -7.45
CA LEU A 172 4.86 3.06 -7.31
C LEU A 172 4.53 3.93 -6.09
N SER A 173 3.41 4.64 -6.17
CA SER A 173 2.76 5.26 -5.03
C SER A 173 1.60 4.37 -4.58
N SER A 174 1.85 3.49 -3.62
CA SER A 174 0.97 2.35 -3.29
C SER A 174 -0.35 2.70 -2.60
N MET A 175 -0.70 3.96 -2.46
CA MET A 175 -1.95 4.39 -1.79
C MET A 175 -3.20 3.89 -2.52
N VAL A 176 -3.15 3.78 -3.85
CA VAL A 176 -4.23 3.28 -4.69
C VAL A 176 -3.70 2.21 -5.63
N LEU A 177 -4.38 1.05 -5.68
CA LEU A 177 -4.02 -0.08 -6.55
C LEU A 177 -5.27 -0.58 -7.26
N LEU A 178 -5.38 -0.38 -8.56
CA LEU A 178 -6.46 -0.88 -9.40
C LEU A 178 -6.02 -2.17 -10.11
N ARG A 179 -6.80 -3.25 -10.05
CA ARG A 179 -6.38 -4.57 -10.53
C ARG A 179 -7.51 -5.40 -11.11
N ARG A 180 -7.21 -6.12 -12.18
CA ARG A 180 -7.92 -7.32 -12.60
C ARG A 180 -7.33 -8.51 -11.84
N HIS A 181 -7.67 -8.62 -10.57
CA HIS A 181 -7.00 -9.53 -9.64
C HIS A 181 -7.35 -11.01 -9.83
N SER A 182 -8.30 -11.34 -10.72
CA SER A 182 -8.62 -12.71 -11.13
C SER A 182 -7.61 -13.29 -12.14
N GLU A 183 -6.82 -12.44 -12.82
CA GLU A 183 -5.87 -12.86 -13.82
C GLU A 183 -4.65 -13.55 -13.20
N GLU A 184 -4.25 -14.69 -13.76
CA GLU A 184 -3.22 -15.56 -13.18
C GLU A 184 -1.87 -14.85 -12.98
N LYS A 185 -1.43 -14.08 -13.98
CA LYS A 185 -0.16 -13.36 -13.90
C LYS A 185 -0.18 -12.26 -12.86
N CYS A 186 -1.32 -11.61 -12.68
CA CYS A 186 -1.54 -10.65 -11.60
C CYS A 186 -1.46 -11.36 -10.24
N GLN A 187 -2.16 -12.49 -10.06
CA GLN A 187 -2.12 -13.25 -8.83
C GLN A 187 -0.70 -13.68 -8.46
N GLN A 188 0.04 -14.27 -9.41
CA GLN A 188 1.42 -14.70 -9.18
C GLN A 188 2.32 -13.53 -8.73
N THR A 189 2.23 -12.39 -9.41
CA THR A 189 3.01 -11.19 -9.06
C THR A 189 2.63 -10.65 -7.67
N MET A 190 1.35 -10.68 -7.33
CA MET A 190 0.90 -10.26 -6.00
C MET A 190 1.37 -11.22 -4.88
N GLU A 191 1.42 -12.54 -5.12
CA GLU A 191 1.97 -13.52 -4.18
C GLU A 191 3.48 -13.32 -3.97
N ASP A 192 4.22 -13.04 -5.03
CA ASP A 192 5.65 -12.73 -4.94
C ASP A 192 5.88 -11.40 -4.21
N TRP A 193 5.07 -10.37 -4.50
CA TRP A 193 5.11 -9.12 -3.76
C TRP A 193 4.81 -9.30 -2.28
N TRP A 194 3.81 -10.13 -1.95
CA TRP A 194 3.53 -10.48 -0.56
C TRP A 194 4.70 -11.19 0.10
N THR A 195 5.38 -12.09 -0.60
CA THR A 195 6.57 -12.79 -0.11
C THR A 195 7.68 -11.81 0.24
N GLU A 196 7.90 -10.80 -0.58
CA GLU A 196 8.84 -9.71 -0.32
C GLU A 196 8.47 -8.91 0.94
N ILE A 197 7.19 -8.58 1.13
CA ILE A 197 6.71 -7.86 2.31
C ILE A 197 6.77 -8.75 3.57
N LYS A 198 6.43 -10.02 3.44
CA LYS A 198 6.36 -10.96 4.55
C LYS A 198 7.73 -11.22 5.18
N TYR A 199 8.74 -11.40 4.36
CA TYR A 199 10.10 -11.77 4.79
C TYR A 199 11.11 -10.61 4.72
N GLY A 200 10.79 -9.56 4.02
CA GLY A 200 11.57 -8.33 3.89
C GLY A 200 10.94 -7.15 4.63
N SER A 201 11.17 -5.97 4.10
CA SER A 201 10.57 -4.74 4.63
C SER A 201 9.05 -4.75 4.46
N LYS A 202 8.34 -4.32 5.51
CA LYS A 202 6.89 -4.09 5.46
C LYS A 202 6.49 -2.87 4.63
N ARG A 203 7.46 -2.10 4.15
CA ARG A 203 7.26 -0.99 3.23
C ARG A 203 7.02 -1.54 1.83
N ASP A 204 5.76 -1.66 1.46
CA ASP A 204 5.29 -2.25 0.21
C ASP A 204 5.87 -1.58 -1.05
N GLN A 205 6.11 -0.26 -1.01
CA GLN A 205 6.74 0.49 -2.10
C GLN A 205 8.16 0.00 -2.45
N LEU A 206 8.89 -0.58 -1.47
CA LEU A 206 10.26 -1.05 -1.70
C LEU A 206 10.34 -2.34 -2.53
N SER A 207 9.21 -3.02 -2.76
CA SER A 207 9.24 -4.36 -3.35
C SER A 207 8.32 -4.60 -4.55
N PHE A 208 7.33 -3.75 -4.81
CA PHE A 208 6.43 -3.99 -5.95
C PHE A 208 7.16 -3.96 -7.30
N ASN A 209 7.90 -2.87 -7.59
CA ASN A 209 8.56 -2.73 -8.88
C ASN A 209 9.61 -3.84 -9.13
N TYR A 210 10.27 -4.33 -8.06
CA TYR A 210 11.13 -5.51 -8.13
C TYR A 210 10.32 -6.77 -8.46
N SER A 211 9.19 -7.01 -7.78
CA SER A 211 8.34 -8.18 -8.04
C SER A 211 7.75 -8.16 -9.45
N ALA A 212 7.35 -6.98 -9.94
CA ALA A 212 6.88 -6.81 -11.31
C ALA A 212 7.98 -7.11 -12.34
N TRP A 213 9.19 -6.58 -12.13
CA TRP A 213 10.35 -6.85 -12.97
C TRP A 213 10.69 -8.35 -13.00
N LYS A 214 10.73 -9.00 -11.86
CA LYS A 214 11.05 -10.43 -11.74
C LYS A 214 10.06 -11.33 -12.47
N ASN A 215 8.79 -10.94 -12.49
CA ASN A 215 7.72 -11.65 -13.16
C ASN A 215 7.48 -11.19 -14.62
N ASN A 216 8.24 -10.25 -15.15
CA ASN A 216 7.93 -9.59 -16.42
C ASN A 216 6.45 -9.16 -16.47
N PHE A 217 5.99 -8.53 -15.38
CA PHE A 217 4.62 -8.08 -15.21
C PHE A 217 4.48 -6.63 -15.65
N GLU A 218 3.71 -6.42 -16.70
CA GLU A 218 3.41 -5.07 -17.22
C GLU A 218 2.25 -4.44 -16.45
N PHE A 219 2.34 -3.14 -16.24
CA PHE A 219 1.34 -2.36 -15.54
C PHE A 219 1.35 -0.90 -16.01
N ASN A 220 0.26 -0.17 -15.75
CA ASN A 220 0.14 1.24 -16.09
C ASN A 220 0.28 2.15 -14.87
N TYR A 221 0.75 3.37 -15.11
CA TYR A 221 0.63 4.45 -14.15
C TYR A 221 -0.61 5.30 -14.43
N LEU A 222 -1.37 5.57 -13.35
CA LEU A 222 -2.45 6.55 -13.34
C LEU A 222 -1.86 7.96 -13.34
N GLU A 223 -2.54 8.90 -13.99
CA GLU A 223 -2.06 10.28 -14.08
C GLU A 223 -2.21 11.07 -12.77
N GLY A 224 -1.24 11.92 -12.48
CA GLY A 224 -1.27 12.90 -11.40
C GLY A 224 -0.75 12.41 -10.05
N ASP A 225 -0.92 13.25 -9.02
CA ASP A 225 -0.52 12.92 -7.65
C ASP A 225 -1.65 12.14 -6.95
N VAL A 226 -1.30 10.99 -6.39
CA VAL A 226 -2.23 10.11 -5.66
C VAL A 226 -2.90 10.81 -4.48
N ARG A 227 -2.24 11.81 -3.89
CA ARG A 227 -2.73 12.52 -2.69
C ARG A 227 -3.88 13.46 -2.96
N ASN A 228 -3.95 14.00 -4.16
CA ASN A 228 -4.98 14.99 -4.54
C ASN A 228 -5.21 14.99 -6.05
N ASN A 229 -6.24 14.29 -6.50
CA ASN A 229 -6.68 14.27 -7.89
C ASN A 229 -8.21 14.21 -7.96
N LYS A 230 -8.81 14.16 -9.14
CA LYS A 230 -10.27 14.17 -9.28
C LYS A 230 -10.99 12.97 -8.64
N HIS A 231 -10.31 11.84 -8.46
CA HIS A 231 -10.90 10.59 -7.95
C HIS A 231 -10.61 10.34 -6.47
N PHE A 232 -9.45 10.79 -5.99
CA PHE A 232 -8.98 10.50 -4.63
C PHE A 232 -8.48 11.74 -3.92
N LEU A 233 -8.65 11.74 -2.58
CA LEU A 233 -8.12 12.75 -1.68
C LEU A 233 -7.46 12.06 -0.49
N HIS A 234 -6.22 12.40 -0.19
CA HIS A 234 -5.55 12.01 1.03
C HIS A 234 -6.00 12.90 2.20
N MET A 235 -6.60 12.30 3.22
CA MET A 235 -7.20 13.01 4.35
C MET A 235 -6.19 13.48 5.41
N GLY A 236 -4.89 13.41 5.10
CA GLY A 236 -3.84 13.90 5.98
C GLY A 236 -3.32 12.84 6.95
N ARG A 237 -2.93 13.27 8.17
CA ARG A 237 -2.26 12.40 9.14
C ARG A 237 -3.24 11.43 9.78
N HIS A 238 -2.77 10.20 10.06
CA HIS A 238 -3.47 9.20 10.84
C HIS A 238 -3.93 9.75 12.20
N LYS A 239 -5.12 9.35 12.67
CA LYS A 239 -5.71 9.82 13.93
C LYS A 239 -4.90 9.40 15.15
N LYS A 240 -4.34 8.21 15.14
CA LYS A 240 -3.44 7.77 16.20
C LYS A 240 -2.00 8.04 15.82
N LYS A 241 -1.40 9.06 16.41
CA LYS A 241 0.01 8.94 16.79
C LYS A 241 0.11 7.63 17.54
N ARG A 242 0.95 6.69 17.05
CA ARG A 242 1.18 5.39 17.69
C ARG A 242 1.10 5.52 19.21
N VAL A 243 -0.05 5.16 19.80
CA VAL A 243 -0.16 4.95 21.23
C VAL A 243 0.56 3.62 21.47
N ARG A 244 1.59 3.71 22.22
CA ARG A 244 2.51 2.67 22.60
C ARG A 244 1.88 1.82 23.68
N GLN A 245 1.84 0.55 23.49
CA GLN A 245 1.90 -0.42 24.56
C GLN A 245 3.32 -0.95 24.66
#